data_5653fb77efc25fc16e96aeb85ef333f9
#
_entry.id   5653fb77efc25fc16e96aeb85ef333f9
#
_cell.length_a   1.000
_cell.length_b   1.000
_cell.length_c   1.000
_cell.angle_alpha   90.00
_cell.angle_beta   90.00
_cell.angle_gamma   90.00
#
_symmetry.space_group_name_H-M   'P 1'
#
loop_
_entity.id
_entity.type
_entity.pdbx_description
1 polymer ?
#
loop_
_entity_poly.entity_id
_entity_poly.type
_entity_poly.pdbx_seq_one_letter_code
_entity_poly.pdbx_strand_id
1 'polypeptide(L)'
;MMVDQSEGPITVVATLHPKPGYSGEVREALLAVAPRVHHEHGCELYAVHEAADRFVVVEKWATRGDLAAHTEADNMATLNASLEARLSKEPDVQVLDPVPAGDERLGAI
;
A
#
# COMPACT_ATOMS: atom_id res chain seq x y z
N MET A 1 9.18 24.27 -19.61
CA MET A 1 8.67 24.00 -18.28
C MET A 1 8.88 22.54 -17.92
N MET A 2 9.33 22.31 -16.73
CA MET A 2 9.51 20.94 -16.28
C MET A 2 8.20 20.27 -15.94
N VAL A 3 8.06 19.04 -16.34
CA VAL A 3 6.95 18.21 -15.89
C VAL A 3 7.20 17.87 -14.42
N ASP A 4 6.23 18.12 -13.60
CA ASP A 4 6.31 17.73 -12.21
C ASP A 4 6.17 16.21 -12.11
N GLN A 5 7.24 15.53 -11.73
CA GLN A 5 7.24 14.08 -11.63
C GLN A 5 6.32 13.56 -10.54
N SER A 6 5.88 14.45 -9.64
CA SER A 6 4.90 14.07 -8.61
C SER A 6 3.50 13.93 -9.17
N GLU A 7 3.26 14.41 -10.40
CA GLU A 7 1.93 14.39 -11.02
C GLU A 7 1.56 13.05 -11.64
N GLY A 8 2.54 12.20 -11.88
CA GLY A 8 2.29 10.93 -12.52
C GLY A 8 1.82 9.86 -11.52
N PRO A 9 1.26 8.77 -12.04
CA PRO A 9 0.89 7.65 -11.18
C PRO A 9 2.12 7.05 -10.51
N ILE A 10 1.91 6.52 -9.31
CA ILE A 10 2.95 5.91 -8.50
C ILE A 10 2.46 4.58 -7.94
N THR A 11 3.33 3.60 -7.92
CA THR A 11 3.03 2.27 -7.38
C THR A 11 3.78 2.08 -6.07
N VAL A 12 3.13 1.44 -5.11
CA VAL A 12 3.74 1.13 -3.82
C VAL A 12 3.61 -0.36 -3.57
N VAL A 13 4.68 -0.95 -3.06
CA VAL A 13 4.67 -2.33 -2.58
C VAL A 13 5.08 -2.31 -1.12
N ALA A 14 4.15 -2.65 -0.25
CA ALA A 14 4.38 -2.68 1.19
C ALA A 14 4.40 -4.13 1.68
N THR A 15 5.46 -4.53 2.34
CA THR A 15 5.59 -5.88 2.88
C THR A 15 5.56 -5.82 4.41
N LEU A 16 4.69 -6.64 5.01
CA LEU A 16 4.49 -6.68 6.44
C LEU A 16 4.77 -8.08 6.96
N HIS A 17 5.61 -8.17 8.01
CA HIS A 17 6.03 -9.45 8.59
C HIS A 17 5.41 -9.61 9.98
N PRO A 18 4.35 -10.42 10.10
CA PRO A 18 3.74 -10.68 11.41
C PRO A 18 4.69 -11.42 12.35
N LYS A 19 4.59 -11.13 13.64
CA LYS A 19 5.20 -11.98 14.64
C LYS A 19 4.57 -13.36 14.59
N PRO A 20 5.28 -14.42 14.99
CA PRO A 20 4.68 -15.76 15.07
C PRO A 20 3.38 -15.73 15.91
N GLY A 21 2.33 -16.31 15.36
CA GLY A 21 1.02 -16.36 16.00
C GLY A 21 0.13 -15.16 15.76
N TYR A 22 0.62 -14.12 15.07
CA TYR A 22 -0.16 -12.89 14.85
C TYR A 22 -0.65 -12.71 13.41
N SER A 23 -0.41 -13.68 12.52
CA SER A 23 -0.84 -13.55 11.11
C SER A 23 -2.34 -13.28 10.96
N GLY A 24 -3.16 -13.95 11.74
CA GLY A 24 -4.62 -13.75 11.68
C GLY A 24 -5.03 -12.33 12.04
N GLU A 25 -4.44 -11.76 13.08
CA GLU A 25 -4.77 -10.41 13.53
C GLU A 25 -4.25 -9.36 12.53
N VAL A 26 -3.08 -9.57 11.95
CA VAL A 26 -2.54 -8.69 10.92
C VAL A 26 -3.44 -8.74 9.69
N ARG A 27 -3.87 -9.95 9.29
CA ARG A 27 -4.78 -10.13 8.16
C ARG A 27 -6.08 -9.36 8.38
N GLU A 28 -6.69 -9.52 9.56
CA GLU A 28 -7.93 -8.82 9.88
C GLU A 28 -7.77 -7.30 9.84
N ALA A 29 -6.66 -6.77 10.35
CA ALA A 29 -6.41 -5.34 10.32
C ALA A 29 -6.30 -4.81 8.89
N LEU A 30 -5.59 -5.54 8.02
CA LEU A 30 -5.46 -5.16 6.61
C LEU A 30 -6.80 -5.23 5.88
N LEU A 31 -7.58 -6.29 6.10
CA LEU A 31 -8.88 -6.43 5.45
C LEU A 31 -9.88 -5.38 5.92
N ALA A 32 -9.78 -4.95 7.18
CA ALA A 32 -10.67 -3.92 7.71
C ALA A 32 -10.36 -2.55 7.13
N VAL A 33 -9.08 -2.23 6.90
CA VAL A 33 -8.70 -0.91 6.41
C VAL A 33 -8.84 -0.77 4.89
N ALA A 34 -8.69 -1.86 4.14
CA ALA A 34 -8.68 -1.79 2.67
C ALA A 34 -9.89 -1.10 2.07
N PRO A 35 -11.14 -1.42 2.47
CA PRO A 35 -12.30 -0.72 1.90
C PRO A 35 -12.28 0.79 2.19
N ARG A 36 -11.74 1.18 3.32
CA ARG A 36 -11.65 2.60 3.69
C ARG A 36 -10.59 3.32 2.85
N VAL A 37 -9.46 2.66 2.61
CA VAL A 37 -8.41 3.22 1.77
C VAL A 37 -8.92 3.42 0.35
N HIS A 38 -9.77 2.52 -0.15
CA HIS A 38 -10.34 2.63 -1.48
C HIS A 38 -11.11 3.93 -1.70
N HIS A 39 -11.62 4.56 -0.64
CA HIS A 39 -12.34 5.82 -0.73
C HIS A 39 -11.44 7.05 -0.63
N GLU A 40 -10.15 6.87 -0.38
CA GLU A 40 -9.22 8.00 -0.34
C GLU A 40 -9.01 8.55 -1.73
N HIS A 41 -8.85 9.87 -1.79
CA HIS A 41 -8.64 10.55 -3.06
C HIS A 41 -7.39 10.02 -3.76
N GLY A 42 -7.54 9.70 -5.03
CA GLY A 42 -6.42 9.24 -5.84
C GLY A 42 -6.05 7.78 -5.68
N CYS A 43 -6.75 7.03 -4.82
CA CYS A 43 -6.49 5.59 -4.69
C CYS A 43 -7.01 4.87 -5.92
N GLU A 44 -6.10 4.24 -6.67
CA GLU A 44 -6.43 3.47 -7.87
C GLU A 44 -6.29 1.98 -7.66
N LEU A 45 -5.54 1.58 -6.63
CA LEU A 45 -5.38 0.17 -6.26
C LEU A 45 -4.91 0.10 -4.82
N TYR A 46 -5.46 -0.80 -4.05
CA TYR A 46 -4.98 -1.15 -2.73
C TYR A 46 -5.37 -2.60 -2.49
N ALA A 47 -4.46 -3.50 -2.87
CA ALA A 47 -4.77 -4.93 -2.96
C ALA A 47 -3.88 -5.72 -2.00
N VAL A 48 -4.49 -6.45 -1.09
CA VAL A 48 -3.80 -7.22 -0.05
C VAL A 48 -3.54 -8.63 -0.57
N HIS A 49 -2.29 -9.07 -0.40
CA HIS A 49 -1.85 -10.41 -0.77
C HIS A 49 -1.18 -11.08 0.43
N GLU A 50 -1.26 -12.39 0.47
CA GLU A 50 -0.72 -13.15 1.59
C GLU A 50 0.25 -14.21 1.10
N ALA A 51 1.40 -14.32 1.76
CA ALA A 51 2.34 -15.43 1.61
C ALA A 51 2.39 -16.19 2.93
N ALA A 52 3.17 -17.26 3.00
CA ALA A 52 3.21 -18.10 4.20
C ALA A 52 3.66 -17.34 5.46
N ASP A 53 4.54 -16.36 5.29
CA ASP A 53 5.17 -15.66 6.41
C ASP A 53 4.98 -14.14 6.37
N ARG A 54 4.20 -13.61 5.44
CA ARG A 54 4.07 -12.16 5.29
C ARG A 54 2.85 -11.78 4.48
N PHE A 55 2.53 -10.49 4.54
CA PHE A 55 1.53 -9.89 3.67
C PHE A 55 2.20 -8.88 2.76
N VAL A 56 1.68 -8.76 1.55
CA VAL A 56 2.15 -7.77 0.58
C VAL A 56 0.94 -6.98 0.10
N VAL A 57 1.02 -5.66 0.24
CA VAL A 57 -0.02 -4.78 -0.26
C VAL A 57 0.53 -4.07 -1.49
N VAL A 58 -0.16 -4.22 -2.61
CA VAL A 58 0.19 -3.54 -3.84
C VAL A 58 -0.77 -2.37 -4.00
N GLU A 59 -0.21 -1.17 -4.18
CA GLU A 59 -0.99 0.07 -4.22
C GLU A 59 -0.67 0.85 -5.47
N LYS A 60 -1.65 1.59 -5.94
CA LYS A 60 -1.46 2.55 -7.01
C LYS A 60 -2.17 3.84 -6.65
N TRP A 61 -1.47 4.94 -6.77
CA TRP A 61 -1.99 6.27 -6.48
C TRP A 61 -1.88 7.14 -7.71
N ALA A 62 -2.88 7.98 -7.96
CA ALA A 62 -2.92 8.81 -9.15
C ALA A 62 -1.74 9.78 -9.22
N THR A 63 -1.31 10.30 -8.06
CA THR A 63 -0.17 11.21 -7.96
C THR A 63 0.63 10.94 -6.70
N ARG A 64 1.86 11.43 -6.66
CA ARG A 64 2.67 11.37 -5.43
C ARG A 64 2.04 12.16 -4.29
N GLY A 65 1.33 13.25 -4.63
CA GLY A 65 0.61 14.01 -3.62
C GLY A 65 -0.50 13.22 -2.97
N ASP A 66 -1.21 12.40 -3.74
CA ASP A 66 -2.24 11.52 -3.21
C ASP A 66 -1.63 10.46 -2.28
N LEU A 67 -0.48 9.92 -2.66
CA LEU A 67 0.24 8.99 -1.79
C LEU A 67 0.65 9.66 -0.48
N ALA A 68 1.20 10.87 -0.58
CA ALA A 68 1.61 11.63 0.62
C ALA A 68 0.41 11.85 1.55
N ALA A 69 -0.74 12.23 1.00
CA ALA A 69 -1.96 12.40 1.79
C ALA A 69 -2.39 11.08 2.46
N HIS A 70 -2.28 9.96 1.73
CA HIS A 70 -2.59 8.64 2.28
C HIS A 70 -1.72 8.32 3.49
N THR A 71 -0.42 8.61 3.43
CA THR A 71 0.49 8.28 4.54
C THR A 71 0.15 9.04 5.82
N GLU A 72 -0.56 10.15 5.71
CA GLU A 72 -0.97 10.97 6.85
C GLU A 72 -2.45 10.82 7.19
N ALA A 73 -3.18 9.98 6.46
CA ALA A 73 -4.61 9.81 6.67
C ALA A 73 -4.92 9.04 7.95
N ASP A 74 -6.14 9.26 8.46
CA ASP A 74 -6.61 8.56 9.66
C ASP A 74 -6.61 7.05 9.48
N ASN A 75 -6.87 6.57 8.27
CA ASN A 75 -6.83 5.14 7.98
C ASN A 75 -5.45 4.54 8.27
N MET A 76 -4.38 5.26 7.93
CA MET A 76 -3.04 4.80 8.22
C MET A 76 -2.72 4.84 9.70
N ALA A 77 -3.16 5.89 10.40
CA ALA A 77 -2.99 5.97 11.84
C ALA A 77 -3.68 4.78 12.53
N THR A 78 -4.90 4.46 12.11
CA THR A 78 -5.66 3.34 12.64
C THR A 78 -4.95 2.01 12.36
N LEU A 79 -4.49 1.82 11.13
CA LEU A 79 -3.78 0.60 10.74
C LEU A 79 -2.48 0.45 11.52
N ASN A 80 -1.68 1.51 11.61
CA ASN A 80 -0.42 1.47 12.34
C ASN A 80 -0.62 1.13 13.81
N ALA A 81 -1.65 1.69 14.44
CA ALA A 81 -1.98 1.36 15.82
C ALA A 81 -2.35 -0.12 15.97
N SER A 82 -3.09 -0.67 15.01
CA SER A 82 -3.46 -2.08 15.03
C SER A 82 -2.27 -3.02 14.82
N LEU A 83 -1.25 -2.56 14.09
CA LEU A 83 -0.10 -3.40 13.74
C LEU A 83 1.07 -3.29 14.70
N GLU A 84 1.10 -2.24 15.53
CA GLU A 84 2.28 -1.86 16.30
C GLU A 84 2.92 -2.99 17.09
N ALA A 85 2.13 -3.79 17.78
CA ALA A 85 2.65 -4.87 18.60
C ALA A 85 2.61 -6.23 17.89
N ARG A 86 2.22 -6.26 16.64
CA ARG A 86 1.95 -7.52 15.91
C ARG A 86 2.93 -7.80 14.79
N LEU A 87 3.78 -6.84 14.46
CA LEU A 87 4.80 -7.03 13.42
C LEU A 87 6.16 -7.31 14.05
N SER A 88 6.93 -8.18 13.40
CA SER A 88 8.28 -8.52 13.86
C SER A 88 9.30 -7.44 13.53
N LYS A 89 8.99 -6.56 12.59
CA LYS A 89 9.83 -5.43 12.19
C LYS A 89 8.97 -4.39 11.49
N GLU A 90 9.56 -3.23 11.23
CA GLU A 90 8.92 -2.17 10.48
C GLU A 90 8.49 -2.67 9.10
N PRO A 91 7.35 -2.23 8.57
CA PRO A 91 6.97 -2.56 7.20
C PRO A 91 8.04 -2.10 6.21
N ASP A 92 8.28 -2.93 5.21
CA ASP A 92 9.14 -2.56 4.09
C ASP A 92 8.27 -1.93 3.01
N VAL A 93 8.48 -0.65 2.76
CA VAL A 93 7.66 0.11 1.82
C VAL A 93 8.53 0.58 0.66
N GLN A 94 8.18 0.14 -0.54
CA GLN A 94 8.88 0.54 -1.76
C GLN A 94 7.95 1.40 -2.61
N VAL A 95 8.43 2.58 -2.97
CA VAL A 95 7.72 3.51 -3.84
C VAL A 95 8.36 3.42 -5.22
N LEU A 96 7.57 3.07 -6.22
CA LEU A 96 8.07 2.70 -7.53
C LEU A 96 7.41 3.53 -8.62
N ASP A 97 8.23 3.99 -9.56
CA ASP A 97 7.70 4.64 -10.76
C ASP A 97 7.32 3.56 -11.76
N PRO A 98 6.12 3.62 -12.35
CA PRO A 98 5.75 2.63 -13.37
C PRO A 98 6.62 2.78 -14.61
N VAL A 99 6.94 1.65 -15.23
CA VAL A 99 7.66 1.61 -16.50
C VAL A 99 6.82 0.74 -17.45
N PRO A 100 5.77 1.32 -18.03
CA PRO A 100 4.85 0.56 -18.87
C PRO A 100 5.55 0.00 -20.10
N ALA A 101 5.20 -1.22 -20.47
CA ALA A 101 5.77 -1.86 -21.65
C ALA A 101 4.78 -2.87 -22.21
N GLY A 102 4.74 -2.98 -23.53
CA GLY A 102 3.89 -3.94 -24.22
C GLY A 102 2.42 -3.58 -24.18
N ASP A 103 1.58 -4.55 -23.90
CA ASP A 103 0.13 -4.37 -23.84
C ASP A 103 -0.26 -3.45 -22.70
N GLU A 104 -1.22 -2.56 -22.95
CA GLU A 104 -1.63 -1.56 -21.94
C GLU A 104 -2.13 -2.17 -20.64
N ARG A 105 -2.81 -3.30 -20.71
CA ARG A 105 -3.34 -3.94 -19.51
C ARG A 105 -2.37 -4.88 -18.85
N LEU A 106 -1.45 -5.45 -19.63
CA LEU A 106 -0.54 -6.47 -19.15
C LEU A 106 0.82 -5.91 -18.74
N GLY A 107 1.19 -4.77 -19.27
CA GLY A 107 2.50 -4.18 -19.06
C GLY A 107 2.56 -3.11 -17.99
N ALA A 108 1.47 -2.88 -17.27
CA ALA A 108 1.40 -1.92 -16.16
C ALA A 108 0.22 -2.27 -15.26
N ILE A 109 0.31 -1.81 -14.04
CA ILE A 109 -0.82 -1.90 -13.11
C ILE A 109 -1.75 -0.72 -13.34
#